data_60e6b40babd463e116354fdf760fb8b4
#
_entry.id   60e6b40babd463e116354fdf760fb8b4
#
_cell.length_a   1.000
_cell.length_b   1.000
_cell.length_c   1.000
_cell.angle_alpha   90.00
_cell.angle_beta   90.00
_cell.angle_gamma   90.00
#
_symmetry.space_group_name_H-M   'P 1'
#
loop_
_entity.id
_entity.type
_entity.pdbx_description
1 polymer ?
#
loop_
_entity_poly.entity_id
_entity_poly.type
_entity_poly.pdbx_seq_one_letter_code
_entity_poly.pdbx_strand_id
1 'polypeptide(L)'
;MGIWDRFFKKDDKPVTPEQQPQQTEKKPEIPVSQGRRTSAEPVNVSPPQESIRRLFGRYTDANKLPQQLEAWTASVEAHKEKDYPRALENFFMYLNDPLINNVQWQRNGNNFQFHIEQGSKRIEGSVNDTRLEAHAYLASFTSPPVPVMRMLLGSNYQLKYSRFAIKEDKIGIFLNADVSSSSPTRLYHALKELATKADRQDDLLTEEFNTLTRINTEHLIPIPENESDTRYRYFQRWINDTLEKCRSYDSDTFSGGISFLLLNLIYKIDYLLLPEGSLLDQLERLNLMYWDKNDGKSFQEKNNHILSALRKIAEKPAEQIRKSFYRTQATFGIVNPSSQKNIADFIDECLKNTSWYIQNKYFDIELAIYEYCLGYCFYNFGMYNIHYKLMDLQFQILNADFYEEMGIPNPYIKDGVLNAHEIENRIRHILAEEQKEFPNLQIAMVNIRYLSVYEFHYSLLNEIKFLNFNK
;
A
#
# COMPACT_ATOMS: atom_id res chain seq x y z
N MET A 1 -16.10 -16.38 3.71
CA MET A 1 -14.66 -16.39 3.39
C MET A 1 -14.44 -15.20 2.48
N GLY A 2 -13.77 -14.17 3.00
CA GLY A 2 -13.47 -12.98 2.21
C GLY A 2 -12.46 -13.29 1.11
N ILE A 3 -12.45 -12.48 0.05
CA ILE A 3 -11.48 -12.58 -1.05
C ILE A 3 -10.03 -12.69 -0.52
N TRP A 4 -9.75 -12.08 0.62
CA TRP A 4 -8.44 -12.04 1.29
C TRP A 4 -8.03 -13.35 1.95
N ASP A 5 -8.97 -14.20 2.42
CA ASP A 5 -8.65 -15.52 3.00
C ASP A 5 -8.14 -16.54 1.99
N ARG A 6 -8.28 -16.26 0.69
CA ARG A 6 -7.80 -17.14 -0.40
C ARG A 6 -6.33 -16.95 -0.74
N PHE A 7 -5.74 -15.81 -0.39
CA PHE A 7 -4.35 -15.51 -0.76
C PHE A 7 -3.30 -16.12 0.18
N PHE A 8 -3.69 -16.64 1.34
CA PHE A 8 -2.76 -17.15 2.35
C PHE A 8 -2.83 -18.66 2.58
N LYS A 9 -3.36 -19.46 1.63
CA LYS A 9 -3.13 -20.91 1.69
C LYS A 9 -1.71 -21.21 1.17
N LYS A 10 -0.90 -21.80 2.08
CA LYS A 10 0.39 -22.41 1.77
C LYS A 10 0.28 -23.34 0.57
N ASP A 11 1.36 -23.37 -0.19
CA ASP A 11 1.72 -24.29 -1.26
C ASP A 11 1.32 -23.88 -2.67
N ASP A 12 2.06 -22.88 -3.21
CA ASP A 12 2.17 -22.73 -4.66
C ASP A 12 3.53 -22.15 -5.05
N LYS A 13 4.27 -22.91 -5.82
CA LYS A 13 5.57 -22.52 -6.42
C LYS A 13 5.31 -21.64 -7.64
N PRO A 14 6.11 -20.59 -7.89
CA PRO A 14 6.05 -19.84 -9.13
C PRO A 14 6.53 -20.67 -10.31
N VAL A 15 5.98 -20.38 -11.46
CA VAL A 15 6.26 -21.06 -12.71
C VAL A 15 7.50 -20.42 -13.35
N THR A 16 8.51 -21.22 -13.64
CA THR A 16 9.71 -20.82 -14.38
C THR A 16 9.38 -20.76 -15.88
N PRO A 17 9.75 -19.71 -16.61
CA PRO A 17 9.58 -19.66 -18.07
C PRO A 17 10.53 -20.64 -18.77
N GLU A 18 10.02 -21.39 -19.76
CA GLU A 18 10.81 -22.24 -20.61
C GLU A 18 11.77 -21.44 -21.52
N GLN A 19 12.91 -22.02 -21.80
CA GLN A 19 14.06 -21.43 -22.49
C GLN A 19 13.79 -21.14 -23.98
N GLN A 20 14.26 -19.99 -24.47
CA GLN A 20 14.37 -19.69 -25.90
C GLN A 20 15.64 -18.92 -26.29
N PRO A 21 16.00 -18.82 -27.60
CA PRO A 21 17.37 -18.63 -28.06
C PRO A 21 17.90 -17.19 -28.09
N GLN A 22 19.21 -17.10 -28.13
CA GLN A 22 20.09 -15.96 -27.94
C GLN A 22 20.03 -14.89 -29.05
N GLN A 23 20.02 -13.62 -28.65
CA GLN A 23 20.61 -12.51 -29.42
C GLN A 23 21.57 -11.73 -28.53
N THR A 24 22.71 -11.33 -29.13
CA THR A 24 23.83 -10.71 -28.43
C THR A 24 23.88 -9.21 -28.70
N GLU A 25 23.78 -8.38 -27.65
CA GLU A 25 24.15 -6.95 -27.71
C GLU A 25 24.80 -6.43 -26.42
N LYS A 26 25.56 -5.34 -26.57
CA LYS A 26 26.36 -4.70 -25.51
C LYS A 26 25.47 -4.02 -24.46
N LYS A 27 25.93 -4.04 -23.22
CA LYS A 27 25.34 -3.40 -22.06
C LYS A 27 25.08 -1.90 -22.34
N PRO A 28 23.85 -1.42 -22.36
CA PRO A 28 23.60 0.00 -22.47
C PRO A 28 23.94 0.67 -21.14
N GLU A 29 24.65 1.78 -21.21
CA GLU A 29 24.63 2.75 -20.13
C GLU A 29 23.22 3.28 -20.01
N ILE A 30 22.69 3.38 -18.80
CA ILE A 30 21.34 3.92 -18.57
C ILE A 30 21.36 5.34 -19.15
N PRO A 31 20.52 5.67 -20.14
CA PRO A 31 20.34 7.07 -20.47
C PRO A 31 19.66 7.72 -19.26
N VAL A 32 20.43 8.45 -18.47
CA VAL A 32 19.87 9.48 -17.61
C VAL A 32 19.10 10.38 -18.56
N SER A 33 17.79 10.37 -18.48
CA SER A 33 16.97 11.23 -19.30
C SER A 33 17.41 12.66 -18.99
N GLN A 34 18.09 13.31 -19.94
CA GLN A 34 18.32 14.74 -19.88
C GLN A 34 16.98 15.43 -20.09
N GLY A 35 16.15 15.39 -19.04
CA GLY A 35 14.95 16.18 -18.95
C GLY A 35 15.36 17.64 -19.02
N ARG A 36 14.89 18.34 -20.04
CA ARG A 36 14.95 19.80 -20.13
C ARG A 36 14.46 20.35 -18.80
N ARG A 37 15.35 20.98 -18.05
CA ARG A 37 15.04 21.76 -16.85
C ARG A 37 14.05 22.85 -17.23
N THR A 38 12.78 22.60 -17.05
CA THR A 38 11.82 23.66 -16.80
C THR A 38 11.96 23.96 -15.31
N SER A 39 12.36 25.19 -15.00
CA SER A 39 12.46 25.69 -13.63
C SER A 39 11.07 25.78 -13.01
N ALA A 40 10.58 24.67 -12.48
CA ALA A 40 9.48 24.68 -11.53
C ALA A 40 10.10 25.05 -10.16
N GLU A 41 9.53 26.04 -9.50
CA GLU A 41 9.93 26.37 -8.14
C GLU A 41 9.82 25.11 -7.26
N PRO A 42 10.81 24.86 -6.38
CA PRO A 42 10.78 23.69 -5.53
C PRO A 42 9.55 23.76 -4.63
N VAL A 43 8.81 22.66 -4.57
CA VAL A 43 7.73 22.46 -3.60
C VAL A 43 8.32 22.65 -2.22
N ASN A 44 7.96 23.73 -1.54
CA ASN A 44 8.40 23.98 -0.18
C ASN A 44 7.58 23.07 0.77
N VAL A 45 7.86 21.77 0.69
CA VAL A 45 7.44 20.83 1.72
C VAL A 45 8.45 21.03 2.85
N SER A 46 8.08 21.81 3.85
CA SER A 46 8.83 21.83 5.10
C SER A 46 9.07 20.38 5.50
N PRO A 47 10.34 19.93 5.66
CA PRO A 47 10.59 18.57 6.07
C PRO A 47 9.82 18.35 7.38
N PRO A 48 8.94 17.33 7.46
CA PRO A 48 8.37 17.00 8.74
C PRO A 48 9.55 16.72 9.67
N GLN A 49 9.50 17.30 10.88
CA GLN A 49 10.37 16.83 11.96
C GLN A 49 10.51 15.33 11.85
N GLU A 50 11.72 14.81 11.95
CA GLU A 50 12.19 13.44 11.68
C GLU A 50 11.42 12.29 12.36
N SER A 51 10.17 12.43 12.61
CA SER A 51 9.29 11.40 13.07
C SER A 51 8.62 10.69 11.89
N ILE A 52 9.38 9.81 11.24
CA ILE A 52 8.99 8.43 10.90
C ILE A 52 7.70 8.26 10.06
N ARG A 53 7.04 9.28 9.57
CA ARG A 53 5.94 9.07 8.64
C ARG A 53 6.53 8.85 7.25
N ARG A 54 6.28 7.65 6.70
CA ARG A 54 6.62 7.38 5.30
C ARG A 54 5.92 8.40 4.42
N LEU A 55 6.66 9.04 3.55
CA LEU A 55 6.09 9.95 2.56
C LEU A 55 5.27 9.22 1.52
N PHE A 56 5.63 7.96 1.27
CA PHE A 56 5.00 7.07 0.31
C PHE A 56 4.57 5.76 0.97
N GLY A 57 3.77 5.02 0.25
CA GLY A 57 3.21 3.76 0.70
C GLY A 57 1.96 3.92 1.59
N ARG A 58 1.17 2.88 1.61
CA ARG A 58 -0.07 2.85 2.39
C ARG A 58 0.19 2.64 3.86
N TYR A 59 -0.73 3.09 4.69
CA TYR A 59 -0.67 2.87 6.12
C TYR A 59 -0.66 1.37 6.46
N THR A 60 0.11 1.01 7.45
CA THR A 60 0.15 -0.33 8.02
C THR A 60 0.15 -0.24 9.54
N ASP A 61 -0.65 -1.08 10.16
CA ASP A 61 -0.72 -1.28 11.61
C ASP A 61 0.03 -2.55 12.06
N ALA A 62 0.86 -3.12 11.17
CA ALA A 62 1.60 -4.35 11.43
C ALA A 62 2.68 -4.21 12.53
N ASN A 63 3.18 -2.99 12.74
CA ASN A 63 4.19 -2.69 13.75
C ASN A 63 3.63 -1.66 14.73
N LYS A 64 3.13 -2.16 15.86
CA LYS A 64 2.63 -1.33 16.95
C LYS A 64 3.77 -0.92 17.86
N LEU A 65 3.73 0.30 18.36
CA LEU A 65 4.68 0.79 19.37
C LEU A 65 4.52 0.00 20.67
N PRO A 66 5.59 -0.13 21.48
CA PRO A 66 5.53 -0.81 22.77
C PRO A 66 4.38 -0.33 23.66
N GLN A 67 4.13 0.98 23.73
CA GLN A 67 3.05 1.59 24.49
C GLN A 67 1.65 1.15 24.00
N GLN A 68 1.48 0.96 22.67
CA GLN A 68 0.25 0.44 22.12
C GLN A 68 0.03 -1.04 22.50
N LEU A 69 1.10 -1.84 22.51
CA LEU A 69 1.03 -3.25 22.93
C LEU A 69 0.71 -3.39 24.43
N GLU A 70 1.26 -2.52 25.27
CA GLU A 70 0.92 -2.42 26.69
C GLU A 70 -0.55 -2.06 26.88
N ALA A 71 -1.05 -1.06 26.12
CA ALA A 71 -2.44 -0.67 26.13
C ALA A 71 -3.37 -1.83 25.68
N TRP A 72 -2.97 -2.62 24.69
CA TRP A 72 -3.72 -3.81 24.29
C TRP A 72 -3.86 -4.81 25.45
N THR A 73 -2.74 -5.11 26.12
CA THR A 73 -2.73 -6.03 27.25
C THR A 73 -3.61 -5.53 28.39
N ALA A 74 -3.48 -4.25 28.75
CA ALA A 74 -4.31 -3.61 29.78
C ALA A 74 -5.80 -3.60 29.41
N SER A 75 -6.13 -3.42 28.12
CA SER A 75 -7.52 -3.51 27.63
C SER A 75 -8.10 -4.91 27.83
N VAL A 76 -7.33 -5.95 27.48
CA VAL A 76 -7.78 -7.35 27.64
C VAL A 76 -7.98 -7.72 29.10
N GLU A 77 -7.08 -7.29 29.98
CA GLU A 77 -7.18 -7.54 31.45
C GLU A 77 -8.39 -6.84 32.04
N ALA A 78 -8.55 -5.54 31.78
CA ALA A 78 -9.68 -4.76 32.27
C ALA A 78 -11.04 -5.35 31.79
N HIS A 79 -11.11 -5.84 30.54
CA HIS A 79 -12.32 -6.50 30.07
C HIS A 79 -12.63 -7.81 30.84
N LYS A 80 -11.61 -8.61 31.19
CA LYS A 80 -11.78 -9.81 32.04
C LYS A 80 -12.30 -9.46 33.44
N GLU A 81 -11.82 -8.35 33.99
CA GLU A 81 -12.25 -7.80 35.28
C GLU A 81 -13.62 -7.14 35.22
N LYS A 82 -14.23 -7.04 34.05
CA LYS A 82 -15.50 -6.35 33.77
C LYS A 82 -15.41 -4.82 33.97
N ASP A 83 -14.25 -4.26 34.03
CA ASP A 83 -14.04 -2.81 33.99
C ASP A 83 -14.02 -2.34 32.51
N TYR A 84 -15.23 -2.28 31.96
CA TYR A 84 -15.42 -1.96 30.53
C TYR A 84 -14.96 -0.54 30.16
N PRO A 85 -15.17 0.50 31.00
CA PRO A 85 -14.66 1.82 30.67
C PRO A 85 -13.13 1.85 30.54
N ARG A 86 -12.41 1.21 31.47
CA ARG A 86 -10.95 1.08 31.41
C ARG A 86 -10.51 0.23 30.21
N ALA A 87 -11.23 -0.83 29.90
CA ALA A 87 -10.97 -1.67 28.74
C ALA A 87 -11.08 -0.87 27.43
N LEU A 88 -12.12 -0.07 27.27
CA LEU A 88 -12.34 0.75 26.08
C LEU A 88 -11.30 1.87 25.92
N GLU A 89 -10.96 2.55 27.01
CA GLU A 89 -9.93 3.61 26.97
C GLU A 89 -8.58 3.07 26.50
N ASN A 90 -8.13 1.96 27.07
CA ASN A 90 -6.91 1.28 26.65
C ASN A 90 -7.02 0.73 25.21
N PHE A 91 -8.21 0.29 24.80
CA PHE A 91 -8.44 -0.14 23.41
C PHE A 91 -8.27 1.01 22.41
N PHE A 92 -8.79 2.20 22.70
CA PHE A 92 -8.57 3.37 21.85
C PHE A 92 -7.10 3.83 21.86
N MET A 93 -6.40 3.74 23.00
CA MET A 93 -4.96 3.97 23.07
C MET A 93 -4.18 2.99 22.18
N TYR A 94 -4.56 1.72 22.14
CA TYR A 94 -3.96 0.73 21.23
C TYR A 94 -4.18 1.08 19.77
N LEU A 95 -5.37 1.53 19.40
CA LEU A 95 -5.69 1.87 18.01
C LEU A 95 -4.99 3.15 17.56
N ASN A 96 -4.87 4.13 18.45
CA ASN A 96 -4.32 5.43 18.11
C ASN A 96 -2.83 5.36 17.78
N ASP A 97 -2.49 5.84 16.59
CA ASP A 97 -1.11 6.13 16.22
C ASP A 97 -0.79 7.58 16.64
N PRO A 98 0.10 7.78 17.63
CA PRO A 98 0.37 9.12 18.17
C PRO A 98 1.00 10.08 17.15
N LEU A 99 1.56 9.55 16.04
CA LEU A 99 2.17 10.36 14.99
C LEU A 99 1.12 11.01 14.06
N ILE A 100 -0.04 10.37 13.89
CA ILE A 100 -1.08 10.83 12.97
C ILE A 100 -2.39 11.16 13.67
N ASN A 101 -2.54 10.75 14.93
CA ASN A 101 -3.74 10.96 15.74
C ASN A 101 -5.03 10.52 15.03
N ASN A 102 -5.00 9.32 14.49
CA ASN A 102 -6.04 8.72 13.66
C ASN A 102 -7.27 8.24 14.42
N VAL A 103 -7.20 8.21 15.75
CA VAL A 103 -8.32 7.87 16.65
C VAL A 103 -8.42 8.93 17.73
N GLN A 104 -9.61 9.50 17.88
CA GLN A 104 -9.87 10.48 18.93
C GLN A 104 -11.09 10.04 19.73
N TRP A 105 -11.06 10.23 21.03
CA TRP A 105 -12.17 9.92 21.92
C TRP A 105 -12.30 10.90 23.07
N GLN A 106 -13.52 11.02 23.55
CA GLN A 106 -13.86 11.77 24.76
C GLN A 106 -14.60 10.84 25.70
N ARG A 107 -14.23 10.86 26.99
CA ARG A 107 -14.86 10.08 28.03
C ARG A 107 -15.61 10.98 29.01
N ASN A 108 -16.87 10.63 29.29
CA ASN A 108 -17.66 11.26 30.34
C ASN A 108 -18.27 10.16 31.23
N GLY A 109 -17.62 9.88 32.35
CA GLY A 109 -17.96 8.72 33.20
C GLY A 109 -17.72 7.40 32.45
N ASN A 110 -18.80 6.64 32.24
CA ASN A 110 -18.79 5.40 31.47
C ASN A 110 -19.12 5.60 29.99
N ASN A 111 -19.51 6.81 29.61
CA ASN A 111 -19.88 7.11 28.23
C ASN A 111 -18.65 7.57 27.45
N PHE A 112 -18.57 7.14 26.19
CA PHE A 112 -17.54 7.57 25.22
C PHE A 112 -18.20 8.12 23.98
N GLN A 113 -17.57 9.12 23.40
CA GLN A 113 -17.74 9.50 22.00
C GLN A 113 -16.38 9.35 21.32
N PHE A 114 -16.36 8.81 20.14
CA PHE A 114 -15.12 8.58 19.42
C PHE A 114 -15.28 8.73 17.92
N HIS A 115 -14.18 9.02 17.24
CA HIS A 115 -14.07 8.89 15.80
C HIS A 115 -12.74 8.22 15.40
N ILE A 116 -12.80 7.52 14.29
CA ILE A 116 -11.70 6.74 13.73
C ILE A 116 -11.57 7.14 12.26
N GLU A 117 -10.38 7.54 11.84
CA GLU A 117 -10.08 7.85 10.44
C GLU A 117 -9.71 6.57 9.68
N GLN A 118 -10.31 6.36 8.52
CA GLN A 118 -9.99 5.25 7.64
C GLN A 118 -10.19 5.63 6.17
N GLY A 119 -9.07 5.86 5.47
CA GLY A 119 -9.10 6.23 4.07
C GLY A 119 -9.98 7.46 3.80
N SER A 120 -10.97 7.29 2.95
CA SER A 120 -11.91 8.35 2.59
C SER A 120 -13.02 8.57 3.62
N LYS A 121 -13.07 7.77 4.70
CA LYS A 121 -14.17 7.81 5.68
C LYS A 121 -13.73 8.02 7.11
N ARG A 122 -14.59 8.72 7.83
CA ARG A 122 -14.55 8.84 9.29
C ARG A 122 -15.65 7.98 9.88
N ILE A 123 -15.28 7.13 10.81
CA ILE A 123 -16.21 6.34 11.62
C ILE A 123 -16.51 7.12 12.88
N GLU A 124 -17.79 7.37 13.12
CA GLU A 124 -18.27 8.01 14.34
C GLU A 124 -18.91 6.95 15.24
N GLY A 125 -18.68 7.06 16.54
CA GLY A 125 -19.26 6.12 17.47
C GLY A 125 -19.47 6.67 18.87
N SER A 126 -20.34 5.99 19.60
CA SER A 126 -20.62 6.27 21.00
C SER A 126 -20.72 4.97 21.79
N VAL A 127 -20.37 5.06 23.05
CA VAL A 127 -20.57 3.97 24.02
C VAL A 127 -21.32 4.52 25.23
N ASN A 128 -22.30 3.78 25.70
CA ASN A 128 -22.93 3.97 26.99
C ASN A 128 -22.68 2.72 27.88
N ASP A 129 -23.28 2.65 29.07
CA ASP A 129 -23.08 1.56 30.02
C ASP A 129 -23.28 0.15 29.41
N THR A 130 -24.15 0.03 28.42
CA THR A 130 -24.59 -1.27 27.89
C THR A 130 -24.25 -1.47 26.41
N ARG A 131 -24.21 -0.40 25.60
CA ARG A 131 -24.14 -0.49 24.17
C ARG A 131 -23.00 0.34 23.57
N LEU A 132 -22.38 -0.21 22.56
CA LEU A 132 -21.49 0.46 21.62
C LEU A 132 -22.20 0.57 20.27
N GLU A 133 -22.27 1.77 19.76
CA GLU A 133 -22.78 2.07 18.43
C GLU A 133 -21.69 2.79 17.63
N ALA A 134 -21.48 2.36 16.37
CA ALA A 134 -20.57 3.04 15.47
C ALA A 134 -21.15 3.02 14.05
N HIS A 135 -20.84 4.04 13.26
CA HIS A 135 -21.30 4.14 11.89
C HIS A 135 -20.39 4.99 11.01
N ALA A 136 -20.51 4.79 9.70
CA ALA A 136 -20.01 5.71 8.70
C ALA A 136 -21.07 5.94 7.63
N TYR A 137 -21.36 7.20 7.32
CA TYR A 137 -22.22 7.55 6.20
C TYR A 137 -21.41 7.62 4.91
N LEU A 138 -21.95 7.05 3.85
CA LEU A 138 -21.26 6.88 2.55
C LEU A 138 -21.78 7.87 1.51
N ALA A 139 -23.10 7.91 1.31
CA ALA A 139 -23.72 8.75 0.33
C ALA A 139 -25.13 9.19 0.77
N SER A 140 -25.61 10.29 0.20
CA SER A 140 -27.00 10.71 0.29
C SER A 140 -27.71 10.54 -1.05
N PHE A 141 -29.04 10.52 -1.02
CA PHE A 141 -29.89 10.40 -2.20
C PHE A 141 -31.19 11.19 -2.03
N THR A 142 -31.76 11.64 -3.14
CA THR A 142 -33.08 12.30 -3.14
C THR A 142 -34.23 11.30 -3.20
N SER A 143 -34.00 10.15 -3.88
CA SER A 143 -34.97 9.07 -3.99
C SER A 143 -34.23 7.74 -3.88
N PRO A 144 -34.74 6.76 -3.08
CA PRO A 144 -34.02 5.50 -2.85
C PRO A 144 -33.80 4.71 -4.13
N PRO A 145 -32.54 4.52 -4.58
CA PRO A 145 -32.26 3.80 -5.81
C PRO A 145 -32.33 2.28 -5.59
N VAL A 146 -33.34 1.64 -6.16
CA VAL A 146 -33.56 0.18 -6.01
C VAL A 146 -32.34 -0.67 -6.36
N PRO A 147 -31.56 -0.38 -7.46
CA PRO A 147 -30.36 -1.13 -7.77
C PRO A 147 -29.32 -1.08 -6.64
N VAL A 148 -29.09 0.10 -6.05
CA VAL A 148 -28.17 0.28 -4.92
C VAL A 148 -28.63 -0.54 -3.72
N MET A 149 -29.92 -0.51 -3.38
CA MET A 149 -30.48 -1.29 -2.27
C MET A 149 -30.24 -2.79 -2.45
N ARG A 150 -30.45 -3.33 -3.65
CA ARG A 150 -30.18 -4.75 -3.96
C ARG A 150 -28.70 -5.10 -3.80
N MET A 151 -27.80 -4.24 -4.27
CA MET A 151 -26.36 -4.43 -4.13
C MET A 151 -25.94 -4.42 -2.65
N LEU A 152 -26.44 -3.47 -1.85
CA LEU A 152 -26.14 -3.38 -0.41
C LEU A 152 -26.68 -4.58 0.37
N LEU A 153 -27.86 -5.09 0.04
CA LEU A 153 -28.41 -6.32 0.63
C LEU A 153 -27.51 -7.53 0.31
N GLY A 154 -27.04 -7.64 -0.92
CA GLY A 154 -26.04 -8.67 -1.29
C GLY A 154 -24.74 -8.54 -0.52
N SER A 155 -24.25 -7.31 -0.34
CA SER A 155 -23.03 -7.02 0.44
C SER A 155 -23.20 -7.37 1.92
N ASN A 156 -24.38 -7.17 2.51
CA ASN A 156 -24.68 -7.52 3.90
C ASN A 156 -24.53 -9.02 4.19
N TYR A 157 -24.71 -9.87 3.20
CA TYR A 157 -24.52 -11.32 3.38
C TYR A 157 -23.05 -11.68 3.70
N GLN A 158 -22.12 -10.83 3.27
CA GLN A 158 -20.68 -11.03 3.51
C GLN A 158 -20.18 -10.42 4.81
N LEU A 159 -20.96 -9.55 5.47
CA LEU A 159 -20.57 -8.86 6.70
C LEU A 159 -20.89 -9.71 7.94
N LYS A 160 -19.95 -9.69 8.90
CA LYS A 160 -20.08 -10.46 10.15
C LYS A 160 -20.59 -9.61 11.32
N TYR A 161 -20.12 -8.37 11.41
CA TYR A 161 -20.33 -7.49 12.56
C TYR A 161 -21.20 -6.29 12.24
N SER A 162 -21.01 -5.73 11.07
CA SER A 162 -21.67 -4.50 10.62
C SER A 162 -22.75 -4.77 9.55
N ARG A 163 -23.56 -3.75 9.23
CA ARG A 163 -24.60 -3.85 8.20
C ARG A 163 -24.71 -2.53 7.45
N PHE A 164 -24.85 -2.60 6.13
CA PHE A 164 -25.32 -1.49 5.33
C PHE A 164 -26.81 -1.26 5.59
N ALA A 165 -27.17 -0.03 5.80
CA ALA A 165 -28.55 0.37 6.01
C ALA A 165 -28.79 1.79 5.49
N ILE A 166 -30.05 2.14 5.37
CA ILE A 166 -30.52 3.48 5.06
C ILE A 166 -31.07 4.10 6.35
N LYS A 167 -30.64 5.30 6.63
CA LYS A 167 -31.19 6.14 7.70
C LYS A 167 -31.55 7.49 7.10
N GLU A 168 -32.84 7.79 7.08
CA GLU A 168 -33.38 8.97 6.39
C GLU A 168 -33.03 8.95 4.90
N ASP A 169 -32.31 9.96 4.40
CA ASP A 169 -31.83 10.11 3.02
C ASP A 169 -30.37 9.66 2.83
N LYS A 170 -29.79 8.93 3.79
CA LYS A 170 -28.37 8.54 3.80
C LYS A 170 -28.20 7.04 3.81
N ILE A 171 -27.25 6.60 2.98
CA ILE A 171 -26.70 5.25 3.01
C ILE A 171 -25.52 5.25 3.97
N GLY A 172 -25.47 4.29 4.86
CA GLY A 172 -24.35 4.10 5.80
C GLY A 172 -24.09 2.64 6.11
N ILE A 173 -22.99 2.40 6.79
CA ILE A 173 -22.67 1.12 7.42
C ILE A 173 -22.69 1.32 8.94
N PHE A 174 -23.31 0.38 9.66
CA PHE A 174 -23.64 0.50 11.08
C PHE A 174 -23.18 -0.72 11.84
N LEU A 175 -22.64 -0.50 13.04
CA LEU A 175 -22.26 -1.51 14.03
C LEU A 175 -23.01 -1.23 15.32
N ASN A 176 -23.66 -2.24 15.86
CA ASN A 176 -24.26 -2.22 17.21
C ASN A 176 -23.78 -3.45 17.98
N ALA A 177 -23.27 -3.24 19.17
CA ALA A 177 -22.74 -4.31 20.00
C ALA A 177 -23.00 -4.05 21.49
N ASP A 178 -23.20 -5.11 22.26
CA ASP A 178 -23.26 -4.99 23.73
C ASP A 178 -21.84 -4.88 24.28
N VAL A 179 -21.61 -3.92 25.16
CA VAL A 179 -20.29 -3.66 25.77
C VAL A 179 -19.74 -4.89 26.45
N SER A 180 -20.57 -5.60 27.22
CA SER A 180 -20.17 -6.79 27.96
C SER A 180 -19.70 -7.96 27.08
N SER A 181 -20.24 -8.07 25.87
CA SER A 181 -19.86 -9.10 24.89
C SER A 181 -18.77 -8.66 23.91
N SER A 182 -18.35 -7.39 23.98
CA SER A 182 -17.36 -6.80 23.06
C SER A 182 -15.96 -6.88 23.64
N SER A 183 -15.38 -8.08 23.64
CA SER A 183 -13.96 -8.21 23.99
C SER A 183 -13.09 -7.34 23.05
N PRO A 184 -11.91 -6.87 23.49
CA PRO A 184 -11.01 -6.05 22.65
C PRO A 184 -10.73 -6.68 21.28
N THR A 185 -10.53 -7.99 21.21
CA THR A 185 -10.32 -8.71 19.94
C THR A 185 -11.56 -8.64 19.04
N ARG A 186 -12.76 -8.88 19.59
CA ARG A 186 -14.01 -8.80 18.83
C ARG A 186 -14.26 -7.37 18.34
N LEU A 187 -14.04 -6.39 19.21
CA LEU A 187 -14.22 -4.98 18.88
C LEU A 187 -13.24 -4.53 17.78
N TYR A 188 -11.97 -4.97 17.84
CA TYR A 188 -10.99 -4.72 16.78
C TYR A 188 -11.49 -5.22 15.43
N HIS A 189 -11.92 -6.48 15.34
CA HIS A 189 -12.41 -7.04 14.08
C HIS A 189 -13.70 -6.37 13.60
N ALA A 190 -14.59 -5.98 14.51
CA ALA A 190 -15.85 -5.31 14.16
C ALA A 190 -15.60 -3.89 13.61
N LEU A 191 -14.77 -3.11 14.28
CA LEU A 191 -14.42 -1.76 13.81
C LEU A 191 -13.57 -1.80 12.55
N LYS A 192 -12.65 -2.75 12.42
CA LYS A 192 -11.88 -2.96 11.18
C LYS A 192 -12.79 -3.30 10.01
N GLU A 193 -13.77 -4.21 10.19
CA GLU A 193 -14.75 -4.54 9.14
C GLU A 193 -15.53 -3.28 8.73
N LEU A 194 -16.11 -2.57 9.71
CA LEU A 194 -16.88 -1.37 9.44
C LEU A 194 -16.04 -0.33 8.68
N ALA A 195 -14.85 -0.02 9.18
CA ALA A 195 -13.99 1.02 8.65
C ALA A 195 -13.51 0.72 7.22
N THR A 196 -12.95 -0.47 7.01
CA THR A 196 -12.42 -0.85 5.68
C THR A 196 -13.51 -1.07 4.64
N LYS A 197 -14.72 -1.48 5.06
CA LYS A 197 -15.86 -1.59 4.15
C LYS A 197 -16.47 -0.24 3.81
N ALA A 198 -16.52 0.68 4.78
CA ALA A 198 -16.97 2.05 4.55
C ALA A 198 -16.08 2.76 3.52
N ASP A 199 -14.78 2.73 3.74
CA ASP A 199 -13.77 3.34 2.87
C ASP A 199 -13.87 2.81 1.43
N ARG A 200 -13.89 1.51 1.27
CA ARG A 200 -13.98 0.89 -0.06
C ARG A 200 -15.30 1.17 -0.78
N GLN A 201 -16.42 1.17 -0.06
CA GLN A 201 -17.74 1.26 -0.68
C GLN A 201 -18.16 2.67 -1.04
N ASP A 202 -17.60 3.68 -0.39
CA ASP A 202 -17.90 5.09 -0.60
C ASP A 202 -17.67 5.54 -2.05
N ASP A 203 -16.47 5.32 -2.54
CA ASP A 203 -16.08 5.71 -3.87
C ASP A 203 -16.82 4.92 -4.94
N LEU A 204 -16.97 3.61 -4.73
CA LEU A 204 -17.66 2.72 -5.69
C LEU A 204 -19.13 3.10 -5.87
N LEU A 205 -19.83 3.42 -4.77
CA LEU A 205 -21.24 3.79 -4.82
C LEU A 205 -21.46 5.08 -5.61
N THR A 206 -20.67 6.10 -5.37
CA THR A 206 -20.86 7.42 -5.97
C THR A 206 -20.40 7.50 -7.42
N GLU A 207 -19.49 6.61 -7.83
CA GLU A 207 -19.07 6.51 -9.23
C GLU A 207 -20.02 5.65 -10.09
N GLU A 208 -20.53 4.55 -9.53
CA GLU A 208 -21.44 3.67 -10.26
C GLU A 208 -22.84 4.26 -10.38
N PHE A 209 -23.26 5.08 -9.41
CA PHE A 209 -24.64 5.61 -9.34
C PHE A 209 -24.68 7.13 -9.26
N ASN A 210 -24.89 7.79 -10.38
CA ASN A 210 -24.98 9.27 -10.49
C ASN A 210 -26.10 9.90 -9.65
N THR A 211 -27.02 9.08 -9.13
CA THR A 211 -28.13 9.51 -8.23
C THR A 211 -27.70 9.64 -6.79
N LEU A 212 -26.49 9.26 -6.49
CA LEU A 212 -25.91 9.37 -5.16
C LEU A 212 -24.95 10.56 -5.08
N THR A 213 -24.97 11.23 -3.94
CA THR A 213 -24.05 12.32 -3.62
C THR A 213 -23.13 11.89 -2.49
N ARG A 214 -21.83 12.02 -2.69
CA ARG A 214 -20.81 11.74 -1.66
C ARG A 214 -20.97 12.70 -0.50
N ILE A 215 -20.81 12.21 0.73
CA ILE A 215 -20.95 13.00 1.97
C ILE A 215 -19.85 12.63 2.97
N ASN A 216 -19.67 13.48 3.99
CA ASN A 216 -18.67 13.29 5.05
C ASN A 216 -17.24 13.17 4.50
N THR A 217 -16.84 14.19 3.71
CA THR A 217 -15.52 14.27 3.08
C THR A 217 -14.67 15.43 3.60
N GLU A 218 -15.15 16.16 4.60
CA GLU A 218 -14.54 17.39 5.14
C GLU A 218 -13.18 17.15 5.80
N HIS A 219 -12.91 15.90 6.19
CA HIS A 219 -11.64 15.48 6.78
C HIS A 219 -10.56 15.14 5.73
N LEU A 220 -10.93 15.06 4.45
CA LEU A 220 -9.99 14.79 3.37
C LEU A 220 -9.11 16.03 3.12
N ILE A 221 -7.82 15.80 2.99
CA ILE A 221 -6.86 16.87 2.76
C ILE A 221 -6.46 16.85 1.28
N PRO A 222 -6.88 17.86 0.49
CA PRO A 222 -6.40 17.99 -0.87
C PRO A 222 -4.88 18.11 -0.90
N ILE A 223 -4.23 17.51 -1.89
CA ILE A 223 -2.81 17.76 -2.13
C ILE A 223 -2.62 19.07 -2.88
N PRO A 224 -1.47 19.75 -2.72
CA PRO A 224 -1.15 20.95 -3.51
C PRO A 224 -1.23 20.68 -5.01
N GLU A 225 -1.62 21.68 -5.79
CA GLU A 225 -1.81 21.55 -7.24
C GLU A 225 -0.54 21.07 -7.95
N ASN A 226 0.62 21.64 -7.59
CA ASN A 226 1.91 21.24 -8.14
C ASN A 226 2.26 19.76 -7.82
N GLU A 227 1.91 19.26 -6.63
CA GLU A 227 2.05 17.84 -6.27
C GLU A 227 1.11 16.98 -7.13
N SER A 228 -0.15 17.40 -7.28
CA SER A 228 -1.13 16.72 -8.13
C SER A 228 -0.68 16.65 -9.59
N ASP A 229 -0.13 17.74 -10.11
CA ASP A 229 0.43 17.82 -11.45
C ASP A 229 1.61 16.88 -11.65
N THR A 230 2.53 16.83 -10.69
CA THR A 230 3.66 15.92 -10.73
C THR A 230 3.21 14.48 -10.71
N ARG A 231 2.30 14.10 -9.79
CA ARG A 231 1.76 12.74 -9.74
C ARG A 231 1.05 12.35 -11.03
N TYR A 232 0.22 13.23 -11.60
CA TYR A 232 -0.47 12.97 -12.86
C TYR A 232 0.51 12.79 -14.04
N ARG A 233 1.54 13.63 -14.14
CA ARG A 233 2.55 13.55 -15.20
C ARG A 233 3.32 12.23 -15.13
N TYR A 234 3.74 11.80 -13.93
CA TYR A 234 4.42 10.53 -13.74
C TYR A 234 3.50 9.33 -13.94
N PHE A 235 2.25 9.43 -13.55
CA PHE A 235 1.23 8.43 -13.85
C PHE A 235 1.14 8.17 -15.36
N GLN A 236 0.98 9.22 -16.15
CA GLN A 236 0.93 9.11 -17.62
C GLN A 236 2.23 8.59 -18.21
N ARG A 237 3.37 9.13 -17.78
CA ARG A 237 4.70 8.72 -18.25
C ARG A 237 4.94 7.24 -17.99
N TRP A 238 4.77 6.77 -16.76
CA TRP A 238 5.04 5.38 -16.41
C TRP A 238 4.14 4.37 -17.12
N ILE A 239 2.86 4.71 -17.30
CA ILE A 239 1.96 3.84 -18.09
C ILE A 239 2.45 3.78 -19.55
N ASN A 240 2.69 4.92 -20.19
CA ASN A 240 3.09 4.97 -21.60
C ASN A 240 4.44 4.26 -21.83
N ASP A 241 5.45 4.51 -20.98
CA ASP A 241 6.75 3.85 -21.04
C ASP A 241 6.61 2.33 -20.90
N THR A 242 5.77 1.86 -19.97
CA THR A 242 5.52 0.43 -19.78
C THR A 242 4.79 -0.19 -20.96
N LEU A 243 3.76 0.48 -21.50
CA LEU A 243 3.05 0.02 -22.69
C LEU A 243 3.97 -0.07 -23.93
N GLU A 244 4.88 0.88 -24.08
CA GLU A 244 5.89 0.88 -25.16
C GLU A 244 6.87 -0.27 -24.99
N LYS A 245 7.44 -0.44 -23.79
CA LYS A 245 8.32 -1.57 -23.47
C LYS A 245 7.65 -2.93 -23.74
N CYS A 246 6.41 -3.11 -23.27
CA CYS A 246 5.69 -4.36 -23.52
C CYS A 246 5.47 -4.65 -25.01
N ARG A 247 5.35 -3.61 -25.86
CA ARG A 247 5.20 -3.78 -27.31
C ARG A 247 6.50 -4.22 -27.99
N SER A 248 7.67 -3.94 -27.40
CA SER A 248 8.96 -4.34 -27.95
C SER A 248 9.28 -5.83 -27.77
N TYR A 249 8.49 -6.52 -26.93
CA TYR A 249 8.64 -7.95 -26.66
C TYR A 249 7.56 -8.76 -27.35
N ASP A 250 7.94 -9.96 -27.82
CA ASP A 250 7.00 -10.95 -28.31
C ASP A 250 6.16 -11.52 -27.16
N SER A 251 4.84 -11.41 -27.27
CA SER A 251 3.91 -11.74 -26.19
C SER A 251 3.87 -13.22 -25.80
N ASP A 252 4.22 -14.11 -26.75
CA ASP A 252 4.20 -15.54 -26.53
C ASP A 252 5.47 -16.00 -25.83
N THR A 253 6.60 -15.47 -26.29
CA THR A 253 7.93 -15.82 -25.81
C THR A 253 8.26 -15.17 -24.47
N PHE A 254 7.80 -13.92 -24.25
CA PHE A 254 8.15 -13.09 -23.10
C PHE A 254 6.99 -12.83 -22.15
N SER A 255 5.99 -13.71 -22.12
CA SER A 255 4.82 -13.51 -21.24
C SER A 255 5.18 -13.26 -19.78
N GLY A 256 6.17 -13.99 -19.23
CA GLY A 256 6.66 -13.77 -17.86
C GLY A 256 7.37 -12.44 -17.66
N GLY A 257 8.23 -12.01 -18.59
CA GLY A 257 8.89 -10.69 -18.55
C GLY A 257 7.89 -9.54 -18.64
N ILE A 258 6.91 -9.66 -19.52
CA ILE A 258 5.80 -8.68 -19.63
C ILE A 258 5.00 -8.63 -18.33
N SER A 259 4.75 -9.76 -17.69
CA SER A 259 4.09 -9.80 -16.37
C SER A 259 4.84 -8.99 -15.32
N PHE A 260 6.17 -9.13 -15.25
CA PHE A 260 6.98 -8.34 -14.32
C PHE A 260 6.89 -6.83 -14.60
N LEU A 261 6.93 -6.42 -15.87
CA LEU A 261 6.77 -5.00 -16.25
C LEU A 261 5.41 -4.44 -15.82
N LEU A 262 4.33 -5.20 -16.05
CA LEU A 262 2.96 -4.75 -15.74
C LEU A 262 2.67 -4.72 -14.24
N LEU A 263 3.06 -5.76 -13.51
CA LEU A 263 2.86 -5.81 -12.06
C LEU A 263 3.74 -4.78 -11.35
N ASN A 264 4.99 -4.61 -11.79
CA ASN A 264 5.85 -3.54 -11.30
C ASN A 264 5.17 -2.18 -11.43
N LEU A 265 4.61 -1.87 -12.59
CA LEU A 265 3.89 -0.61 -12.81
C LEU A 265 2.75 -0.42 -11.82
N ILE A 266 1.91 -1.44 -11.60
CA ILE A 266 0.78 -1.38 -10.68
C ILE A 266 1.27 -1.08 -9.26
N TYR A 267 2.27 -1.80 -8.77
CA TYR A 267 2.79 -1.59 -7.41
C TYR A 267 3.54 -0.26 -7.26
N LYS A 268 4.25 0.18 -8.30
CA LYS A 268 4.90 1.49 -8.32
C LYS A 268 3.90 2.62 -8.20
N ILE A 269 2.82 2.59 -8.97
CA ILE A 269 1.74 3.57 -8.91
C ILE A 269 1.11 3.56 -7.51
N ASP A 270 0.80 2.38 -6.97
CA ASP A 270 0.23 2.25 -5.64
C ASP A 270 1.13 2.84 -4.55
N TYR A 271 2.43 2.55 -4.59
CA TYR A 271 3.37 2.98 -3.57
C TYR A 271 3.73 4.48 -3.65
N LEU A 272 4.03 4.99 -4.85
CA LEU A 272 4.57 6.35 -5.04
C LEU A 272 3.47 7.40 -5.28
N LEU A 273 2.43 7.06 -6.03
CA LEU A 273 1.38 8.02 -6.37
C LEU A 273 0.20 7.99 -5.38
N LEU A 274 0.04 6.89 -4.63
CA LEU A 274 -1.01 6.73 -3.62
C LEU A 274 -2.40 7.13 -4.16
N PRO A 275 -2.85 6.52 -5.26
CA PRO A 275 -4.18 6.81 -5.75
C PRO A 275 -5.24 6.30 -4.76
N GLU A 276 -6.35 7.00 -4.69
CA GLU A 276 -7.52 6.66 -3.88
C GLU A 276 -8.73 6.45 -4.80
N GLY A 277 -9.83 6.00 -4.23
CA GLY A 277 -11.09 5.89 -4.95
C GLY A 277 -11.06 4.87 -6.08
N SER A 278 -11.72 5.23 -7.19
CA SER A 278 -11.88 4.29 -8.31
C SER A 278 -10.58 3.95 -9.02
N LEU A 279 -9.62 4.84 -9.02
CA LEU A 279 -8.31 4.53 -9.61
C LEU A 279 -7.62 3.42 -8.83
N LEU A 280 -7.64 3.50 -7.50
CA LEU A 280 -7.16 2.43 -6.63
C LEU A 280 -7.90 1.12 -6.90
N ASP A 281 -9.25 1.13 -6.87
CA ASP A 281 -10.05 -0.08 -7.09
C ASP A 281 -9.76 -0.73 -8.46
N GLN A 282 -9.56 0.07 -9.51
CA GLN A 282 -9.20 -0.44 -10.83
C GLN A 282 -7.83 -1.14 -10.81
N LEU A 283 -6.81 -0.55 -10.16
CA LEU A 283 -5.48 -1.17 -10.03
C LEU A 283 -5.54 -2.44 -9.18
N GLU A 284 -6.28 -2.41 -8.07
CA GLU A 284 -6.50 -3.59 -7.22
C GLU A 284 -7.18 -4.73 -8.00
N ARG A 285 -8.20 -4.43 -8.79
CA ARG A 285 -8.89 -5.44 -9.62
C ARG A 285 -7.95 -6.07 -10.64
N LEU A 286 -7.04 -5.29 -11.26
CA LEU A 286 -6.05 -5.83 -12.18
C LEU A 286 -5.07 -6.77 -11.46
N ASN A 287 -4.62 -6.37 -10.27
CA ASN A 287 -3.77 -7.21 -9.44
C ASN A 287 -4.50 -8.51 -9.03
N LEU A 288 -5.72 -8.42 -8.53
CA LEU A 288 -6.52 -9.59 -8.13
C LEU A 288 -6.79 -10.54 -9.31
N MET A 289 -7.13 -10.00 -10.49
CA MET A 289 -7.35 -10.78 -11.71
C MET A 289 -6.07 -11.51 -12.13
N TYR A 290 -4.91 -10.85 -12.04
CA TYR A 290 -3.65 -11.50 -12.39
C TYR A 290 -3.36 -12.72 -11.50
N TRP A 291 -3.59 -12.60 -10.19
CA TRP A 291 -3.32 -13.66 -9.22
C TRP A 291 -4.46 -14.67 -9.06
N ASP A 292 -5.57 -14.51 -9.76
CA ASP A 292 -6.65 -15.52 -9.75
C ASP A 292 -6.20 -16.76 -10.52
N LYS A 293 -6.02 -17.88 -9.80
CA LYS A 293 -5.62 -19.17 -10.35
C LYS A 293 -6.80 -19.99 -10.85
N ASN A 294 -8.03 -19.58 -10.52
CA ASN A 294 -9.24 -20.34 -10.83
C ASN A 294 -9.91 -19.89 -12.13
N ASP A 295 -9.42 -18.83 -12.76
CA ASP A 295 -10.01 -18.27 -13.99
C ASP A 295 -9.59 -19.02 -15.27
N GLY A 296 -8.65 -19.98 -15.16
CA GLY A 296 -8.15 -20.81 -16.26
C GLY A 296 -7.37 -20.05 -17.33
N LYS A 297 -7.07 -18.76 -17.16
CA LYS A 297 -6.38 -17.93 -18.14
C LYS A 297 -4.86 -18.14 -18.09
N SER A 298 -4.25 -18.11 -19.26
CA SER A 298 -2.79 -18.06 -19.42
C SER A 298 -2.23 -16.70 -18.97
N PHE A 299 -0.92 -16.64 -18.69
CA PHE A 299 -0.23 -15.39 -18.42
C PHE A 299 -0.39 -14.37 -19.56
N GLN A 300 -0.34 -14.81 -20.80
CA GLN A 300 -0.54 -13.98 -21.98
C GLN A 300 -1.94 -13.33 -21.99
N GLU A 301 -3.00 -14.10 -21.72
CA GLU A 301 -4.37 -13.57 -21.66
C GLU A 301 -4.53 -12.54 -20.53
N LYS A 302 -3.92 -12.80 -19.37
CA LYS A 302 -3.90 -11.87 -18.24
C LYS A 302 -3.14 -10.60 -18.58
N ASN A 303 -1.97 -10.71 -19.19
CA ASN A 303 -1.18 -9.56 -19.64
C ASN A 303 -1.96 -8.70 -20.66
N ASN A 304 -2.59 -9.33 -21.64
CA ASN A 304 -3.41 -8.63 -22.63
C ASN A 304 -4.58 -7.88 -22.00
N HIS A 305 -5.20 -8.47 -20.97
CA HIS A 305 -6.26 -7.81 -20.22
C HIS A 305 -5.73 -6.57 -19.48
N ILE A 306 -4.59 -6.70 -18.76
CA ILE A 306 -3.95 -5.59 -18.04
C ILE A 306 -3.54 -4.47 -19.01
N LEU A 307 -2.89 -4.81 -20.14
CA LEU A 307 -2.50 -3.86 -21.17
C LEU A 307 -3.71 -3.06 -21.72
N SER A 308 -4.81 -3.76 -22.00
CA SER A 308 -6.05 -3.12 -22.46
C SER A 308 -6.64 -2.19 -21.40
N ALA A 309 -6.67 -2.62 -20.14
CA ALA A 309 -7.20 -1.82 -19.04
C ALA A 309 -6.34 -0.59 -18.76
N LEU A 310 -5.01 -0.72 -18.73
CA LEU A 310 -4.10 0.41 -18.52
C LEU A 310 -4.22 1.46 -19.63
N ARG A 311 -4.40 1.07 -20.90
CA ARG A 311 -4.68 2.02 -21.98
C ARG A 311 -5.94 2.82 -21.71
N LYS A 312 -7.05 2.15 -21.34
CA LYS A 312 -8.32 2.81 -21.02
C LYS A 312 -8.21 3.74 -19.81
N ILE A 313 -7.39 3.37 -18.81
CA ILE A 313 -7.15 4.21 -17.64
C ILE A 313 -6.33 5.45 -18.04
N ALA A 314 -5.32 5.30 -18.88
CA ALA A 314 -4.50 6.42 -19.37
C ALA A 314 -5.28 7.41 -20.26
N GLU A 315 -6.31 6.95 -20.95
CA GLU A 315 -7.18 7.78 -21.82
C GLU A 315 -8.20 8.61 -21.02
N LYS A 316 -8.35 8.38 -19.72
CA LYS A 316 -9.28 9.16 -18.89
C LYS A 316 -8.89 10.63 -18.81
N PRO A 317 -9.88 11.53 -18.68
CA PRO A 317 -9.62 12.96 -18.48
C PRO A 317 -8.68 13.21 -17.30
N ALA A 318 -7.73 14.14 -17.46
CA ALA A 318 -6.74 14.49 -16.44
C ALA A 318 -7.40 14.82 -15.10
N GLU A 319 -8.50 15.57 -15.14
CA GLU A 319 -9.23 15.97 -13.92
C GLU A 319 -9.79 14.76 -13.16
N GLN A 320 -10.24 13.71 -13.87
CA GLN A 320 -10.73 12.50 -13.22
C GLN A 320 -9.61 11.74 -12.49
N ILE A 321 -8.43 11.67 -13.11
CA ILE A 321 -7.26 11.03 -12.48
C ILE A 321 -6.78 11.85 -11.28
N ARG A 322 -6.69 13.19 -11.42
CA ARG A 322 -6.23 14.09 -10.34
C ARG A 322 -7.14 14.05 -9.11
N LYS A 323 -8.45 13.87 -9.29
CA LYS A 323 -9.41 13.68 -8.19
C LYS A 323 -9.13 12.44 -7.33
N SER A 324 -8.33 11.48 -7.84
CA SER A 324 -7.91 10.31 -7.07
C SER A 324 -6.67 10.59 -6.21
N PHE A 325 -6.08 11.78 -6.26
CA PHE A 325 -4.91 12.14 -5.47
C PHE A 325 -5.31 13.08 -4.33
N TYR A 326 -5.47 12.54 -3.14
CA TYR A 326 -5.69 13.27 -1.89
C TYR A 326 -5.03 12.52 -0.72
N ARG A 327 -4.84 13.21 0.40
CA ARG A 327 -4.23 12.59 1.58
C ARG A 327 -5.31 12.04 2.48
N THR A 328 -5.11 10.81 2.92
CA THR A 328 -5.96 10.12 3.87
C THR A 328 -5.18 9.74 5.12
N GLN A 329 -5.92 9.46 6.19
CA GLN A 329 -5.41 8.79 7.38
C GLN A 329 -6.09 7.43 7.49
N ALA A 330 -5.39 6.45 8.03
CA ALA A 330 -5.97 5.13 8.27
C ALA A 330 -5.60 4.64 9.66
N THR A 331 -6.45 3.78 10.19
CA THR A 331 -6.29 3.15 11.51
C THR A 331 -6.02 1.65 11.36
N PHE A 332 -6.64 1.05 10.38
CA PHE A 332 -6.53 -0.38 10.13
C PHE A 332 -5.72 -0.61 8.85
N GLY A 333 -4.59 -1.28 8.99
CA GLY A 333 -3.83 -1.76 7.84
C GLY A 333 -4.57 -2.87 7.10
N ILE A 334 -4.39 -2.93 5.79
CA ILE A 334 -4.99 -3.96 4.93
C ILE A 334 -4.15 -5.24 4.99
N VAL A 335 -2.84 -5.11 5.10
CA VAL A 335 -1.89 -6.22 5.09
C VAL A 335 -1.68 -6.80 6.49
N ASN A 336 -1.46 -8.12 6.56
CA ASN A 336 -1.14 -8.79 7.80
C ASN A 336 0.37 -8.77 8.06
N PRO A 337 0.79 -8.81 9.35
CA PRO A 337 2.20 -8.98 9.70
C PRO A 337 2.79 -10.22 9.01
N SER A 338 3.95 -10.07 8.41
CA SER A 338 4.66 -11.14 7.71
C SER A 338 5.96 -11.49 8.42
N SER A 339 6.30 -12.78 8.44
CA SER A 339 7.56 -13.22 9.04
C SER A 339 8.74 -12.83 8.15
N GLN A 340 9.92 -12.64 8.75
CA GLN A 340 11.19 -12.48 8.01
C GLN A 340 11.40 -13.60 6.99
N LYS A 341 11.05 -14.83 7.36
CA LYS A 341 11.17 -15.97 6.46
C LYS A 341 10.34 -15.80 5.18
N ASN A 342 9.10 -15.36 5.28
CA ASN A 342 8.24 -15.17 4.10
C ASN A 342 8.80 -14.08 3.17
N ILE A 343 9.32 -13.00 3.75
CA ILE A 343 9.95 -11.90 3.00
C ILE A 343 11.22 -12.39 2.31
N ALA A 344 12.07 -13.11 3.04
CA ALA A 344 13.31 -13.68 2.52
C ALA A 344 13.08 -14.69 1.39
N ASP A 345 12.11 -15.60 1.57
CA ASP A 345 11.74 -16.60 0.56
C ASP A 345 11.25 -15.91 -0.73
N PHE A 346 10.45 -14.86 -0.61
CA PHE A 346 9.97 -14.11 -1.76
C PHE A 346 11.09 -13.34 -2.48
N ILE A 347 11.96 -12.65 -1.73
CA ILE A 347 13.14 -11.98 -2.32
C ILE A 347 14.02 -13.00 -3.05
N ASP A 348 14.29 -14.16 -2.42
CA ASP A 348 15.11 -15.21 -3.02
C ASP A 348 14.52 -15.70 -4.33
N GLU A 349 13.22 -15.83 -4.41
CA GLU A 349 12.50 -16.18 -5.62
C GLU A 349 12.64 -15.11 -6.71
N CYS A 350 12.45 -13.84 -6.37
CA CYS A 350 12.66 -12.72 -7.30
C CYS A 350 14.11 -12.73 -7.84
N LEU A 351 15.10 -12.88 -6.96
CA LEU A 351 16.51 -12.92 -7.37
C LEU A 351 16.83 -14.13 -8.27
N LYS A 352 16.22 -15.27 -8.05
CA LYS A 352 16.35 -16.45 -8.94
C LYS A 352 15.78 -16.15 -10.34
N ASN A 353 14.64 -15.48 -10.39
CA ASN A 353 14.00 -15.13 -11.66
C ASN A 353 14.84 -14.17 -12.52
N THR A 354 15.73 -13.35 -11.94
CA THR A 354 16.63 -12.47 -12.72
C THR A 354 17.69 -13.23 -13.50
N SER A 355 18.08 -14.43 -13.05
CA SER A 355 19.26 -15.15 -13.59
C SER A 355 19.21 -15.36 -15.09
N TRP A 356 18.06 -15.75 -15.63
CA TRP A 356 17.89 -15.94 -17.06
C TRP A 356 17.98 -14.63 -17.85
N TYR A 357 17.37 -13.55 -17.34
CA TYR A 357 17.37 -12.25 -17.98
C TYR A 357 18.77 -11.61 -17.99
N ILE A 358 19.54 -11.79 -16.90
CA ILE A 358 20.95 -11.36 -16.82
C ILE A 358 21.79 -12.07 -17.86
N GLN A 359 21.68 -13.40 -17.97
CA GLN A 359 22.44 -14.21 -18.93
C GLN A 359 22.13 -13.84 -20.38
N ASN A 360 20.88 -13.47 -20.66
CA ASN A 360 20.42 -13.11 -22.00
C ASN A 360 20.41 -11.59 -22.24
N LYS A 361 20.93 -10.77 -21.30
CA LYS A 361 21.10 -9.30 -21.40
C LYS A 361 19.80 -8.51 -21.52
N TYR A 362 18.71 -9.00 -20.96
CA TYR A 362 17.44 -8.28 -20.84
C TYR A 362 17.45 -7.42 -19.57
N PHE A 363 18.29 -6.39 -19.57
CA PHE A 363 18.57 -5.57 -18.38
C PHE A 363 17.37 -4.75 -17.91
N ASP A 364 16.49 -4.34 -18.78
CA ASP A 364 15.27 -3.63 -18.43
C ASP A 364 14.26 -4.52 -17.69
N ILE A 365 14.16 -5.82 -18.05
CA ILE A 365 13.36 -6.80 -17.32
C ILE A 365 14.03 -7.15 -15.98
N GLU A 366 15.36 -7.30 -15.96
CA GLU A 366 16.10 -7.50 -14.71
C GLU A 366 15.79 -6.38 -13.70
N LEU A 367 15.87 -5.12 -14.12
CA LEU A 367 15.60 -3.98 -13.27
C LEU A 367 14.12 -3.94 -12.82
N ALA A 368 13.22 -4.26 -13.74
CA ALA A 368 11.79 -4.35 -13.42
C ALA A 368 11.49 -5.46 -12.38
N ILE A 369 12.23 -6.57 -12.37
CA ILE A 369 12.08 -7.63 -11.35
C ILE A 369 12.52 -7.12 -9.98
N TYR A 370 13.62 -6.36 -9.87
CA TYR A 370 14.01 -5.78 -8.59
C TYR A 370 12.95 -4.79 -8.08
N GLU A 371 12.50 -3.88 -8.94
CA GLU A 371 11.46 -2.92 -8.57
C GLU A 371 10.13 -3.61 -8.23
N TYR A 372 9.74 -4.65 -8.99
CA TYR A 372 8.60 -5.51 -8.69
C TYR A 372 8.73 -6.19 -7.32
N CYS A 373 9.91 -6.71 -6.99
CA CYS A 373 10.17 -7.35 -5.71
C CYS A 373 9.89 -6.38 -4.54
N LEU A 374 10.41 -5.16 -4.64
CA LEU A 374 10.18 -4.10 -3.65
C LEU A 374 8.68 -3.73 -3.56
N GLY A 375 8.07 -3.45 -4.72
CA GLY A 375 6.67 -3.04 -4.82
C GLY A 375 5.70 -4.12 -4.29
N TYR A 376 5.94 -5.37 -4.63
CA TYR A 376 5.17 -6.51 -4.11
C TYR A 376 5.29 -6.62 -2.58
N CYS A 377 6.50 -6.47 -2.04
CA CYS A 377 6.71 -6.50 -0.60
C CYS A 377 5.92 -5.39 0.10
N PHE A 378 5.95 -4.16 -0.42
CA PHE A 378 5.16 -3.05 0.12
C PHE A 378 3.66 -3.29 0.06
N TYR A 379 3.18 -3.92 -1.00
CA TYR A 379 1.76 -4.14 -1.24
C TYR A 379 1.19 -5.31 -0.44
N ASN A 380 1.96 -6.38 -0.22
CA ASN A 380 1.44 -7.64 0.32
C ASN A 380 1.91 -7.98 1.74
N PHE A 381 3.01 -7.38 2.23
CA PHE A 381 3.61 -7.75 3.50
C PHE A 381 3.55 -6.63 4.54
N GLY A 382 3.01 -6.93 5.71
CA GLY A 382 3.21 -6.10 6.90
C GLY A 382 4.60 -6.35 7.48
N MET A 383 5.58 -5.55 7.04
CA MET A 383 6.99 -5.74 7.32
C MET A 383 7.45 -4.91 8.52
N TYR A 384 8.60 -5.26 9.13
CA TYR A 384 9.28 -4.41 10.10
C TYR A 384 9.80 -3.12 9.45
N ASN A 385 9.98 -2.07 10.25
CA ASN A 385 10.40 -0.75 9.75
C ASN A 385 11.69 -0.78 8.95
N ILE A 386 12.67 -1.59 9.36
CA ILE A 386 13.94 -1.71 8.64
C ILE A 386 13.74 -2.16 7.19
N HIS A 387 12.82 -3.10 6.91
CA HIS A 387 12.51 -3.52 5.54
C HIS A 387 12.01 -2.35 4.71
N TYR A 388 11.03 -1.63 5.25
CA TYR A 388 10.47 -0.47 4.55
C TYR A 388 11.54 0.59 4.25
N LYS A 389 12.39 0.92 5.23
CA LYS A 389 13.43 1.94 5.07
C LYS A 389 14.50 1.54 4.03
N LEU A 390 14.94 0.26 4.05
CA LEU A 390 15.93 -0.25 3.11
C LEU A 390 15.36 -0.43 1.69
N MET A 391 14.10 -0.83 1.59
CA MET A 391 13.42 -0.98 0.31
C MET A 391 13.04 0.38 -0.29
N ASP A 392 12.60 1.34 0.54
CA ASP A 392 12.33 2.71 0.09
C ASP A 392 13.60 3.41 -0.42
N LEU A 393 14.75 3.21 0.24
CA LEU A 393 16.05 3.67 -0.28
C LEU A 393 16.30 3.16 -1.70
N GLN A 394 16.00 1.90 -1.97
CA GLN A 394 16.14 1.33 -3.30
C GLN A 394 15.13 1.94 -4.30
N PHE A 395 13.88 2.13 -3.88
CA PHE A 395 12.87 2.82 -4.70
C PHE A 395 13.27 4.26 -5.02
N GLN A 396 13.84 4.98 -4.05
CA GLN A 396 14.34 6.33 -4.24
C GLN A 396 15.47 6.39 -5.28
N ILE A 397 16.35 5.40 -5.29
CA ILE A 397 17.42 5.30 -6.30
C ILE A 397 16.84 4.98 -7.68
N LEU A 398 15.87 4.04 -7.77
CA LEU A 398 15.24 3.65 -9.04
C LEU A 398 14.38 4.76 -9.65
N ASN A 399 13.79 5.61 -8.83
CA ASN A 399 12.85 6.65 -9.24
C ASN A 399 13.34 8.06 -8.85
N ALA A 400 14.64 8.29 -8.97
CA ALA A 400 15.32 9.51 -8.53
C ALA A 400 14.62 10.79 -9.01
N ASP A 401 14.32 10.87 -10.31
CA ASP A 401 13.64 12.02 -10.91
C ASP A 401 12.30 12.35 -10.23
N PHE A 402 11.52 11.31 -9.91
CA PHE A 402 10.22 11.50 -9.24
C PHE A 402 10.40 12.08 -7.83
N TYR A 403 11.34 11.53 -7.06
CA TYR A 403 11.60 12.01 -5.70
C TYR A 403 12.10 13.46 -5.70
N GLU A 404 13.01 13.80 -6.62
CA GLU A 404 13.51 15.19 -6.78
C GLU A 404 12.40 16.16 -7.17
N GLU A 405 11.53 15.79 -8.11
CA GLU A 405 10.38 16.61 -8.51
C GLU A 405 9.31 16.73 -7.42
N MET A 406 9.26 15.76 -6.50
CA MET A 406 8.46 15.84 -5.29
C MET A 406 9.13 16.65 -4.17
N GLY A 407 10.30 17.26 -4.43
CA GLY A 407 11.05 18.07 -3.49
C GLY A 407 11.86 17.28 -2.46
N ILE A 408 12.08 15.98 -2.70
CA ILE A 408 12.86 15.12 -1.83
C ILE A 408 14.27 14.99 -2.40
N PRO A 409 15.30 15.48 -1.69
CA PRO A 409 16.67 15.38 -2.17
C PRO A 409 17.10 13.93 -2.41
N ASN A 410 17.79 13.69 -3.52
CA ASN A 410 18.36 12.39 -3.83
C ASN A 410 19.90 12.44 -3.88
N PRO A 411 20.59 12.33 -2.73
CA PRO A 411 22.05 12.37 -2.68
C PRO A 411 22.70 11.07 -3.16
N TYR A 412 21.91 10.04 -3.48
CA TYR A 412 22.38 8.68 -3.77
C TYR A 412 22.86 8.51 -5.21
N ILE A 413 22.55 9.46 -6.09
CA ILE A 413 23.03 9.51 -7.46
C ILE A 413 23.75 10.84 -7.67
N LYS A 414 24.99 10.76 -8.14
CA LYS A 414 25.80 11.93 -8.48
C LYS A 414 26.40 11.72 -9.87
N ASP A 415 26.17 12.67 -10.78
CA ASP A 415 26.68 12.62 -12.16
C ASP A 415 26.31 11.30 -12.90
N GLY A 416 25.12 10.77 -12.62
CA GLY A 416 24.62 9.51 -13.20
C GLY A 416 25.21 8.23 -12.61
N VAL A 417 26.02 8.33 -11.55
CA VAL A 417 26.66 7.20 -10.87
C VAL A 417 26.16 7.10 -9.42
N LEU A 418 26.11 5.88 -8.88
CA LEU A 418 25.75 5.67 -7.48
C LEU A 418 26.77 6.33 -6.54
N ASN A 419 26.27 7.14 -5.62
CA ASN A 419 27.07 7.73 -4.55
C ASN A 419 27.19 6.73 -3.38
N ALA A 420 28.16 5.82 -3.48
CA ALA A 420 28.36 4.75 -2.52
C ALA A 420 28.45 5.26 -1.07
N HIS A 421 29.11 6.41 -0.85
CA HIS A 421 29.28 6.99 0.48
C HIS A 421 27.94 7.39 1.11
N GLU A 422 27.09 8.10 0.38
CA GLU A 422 25.78 8.52 0.91
C GLU A 422 24.82 7.35 1.10
N ILE A 423 24.86 6.36 0.21
CA ILE A 423 24.05 5.13 0.33
C ILE A 423 24.49 4.35 1.58
N GLU A 424 25.81 4.17 1.77
CA GLU A 424 26.35 3.46 2.94
C GLU A 424 26.01 4.17 4.24
N ASN A 425 26.16 5.48 4.30
CA ASN A 425 25.78 6.30 5.46
C ASN A 425 24.29 6.12 5.79
N ARG A 426 23.41 6.12 4.76
CA ARG A 426 21.99 5.92 4.97
C ARG A 426 21.67 4.52 5.51
N ILE A 427 22.26 3.47 4.95
CA ILE A 427 22.07 2.09 5.43
C ILE A 427 22.53 1.96 6.89
N ARG A 428 23.71 2.51 7.25
CA ARG A 428 24.22 2.50 8.62
C ARG A 428 23.30 3.25 9.59
N HIS A 429 22.77 4.39 9.16
CA HIS A 429 21.82 5.15 9.95
C HIS A 429 20.52 4.36 10.21
N ILE A 430 19.93 3.77 9.18
CA ILE A 430 18.74 2.91 9.31
C ILE A 430 19.02 1.76 10.28
N LEU A 431 20.17 1.11 10.13
CA LEU A 431 20.54 -0.01 10.97
C LEU A 431 20.68 0.40 12.45
N ALA A 432 21.35 1.52 12.72
CA ALA A 432 21.56 2.03 14.08
C ALA A 432 20.25 2.45 14.78
N GLU A 433 19.26 2.94 14.02
CA GLU A 433 17.94 3.25 14.56
C GLU A 433 17.20 1.97 14.99
N GLU A 434 17.18 0.96 14.14
CA GLU A 434 16.41 -0.26 14.34
C GLU A 434 17.08 -1.24 15.32
N GLN A 435 18.41 -1.17 15.48
CA GLN A 435 19.16 -1.92 16.49
C GLN A 435 18.77 -1.55 17.93
N LYS A 436 18.13 -0.41 18.16
CA LYS A 436 17.59 -0.06 19.49
C LYS A 436 16.52 -1.05 19.95
N GLU A 437 15.74 -1.59 19.02
CA GLU A 437 14.71 -2.60 19.30
C GLU A 437 15.21 -4.03 19.04
N PHE A 438 16.01 -4.23 18.00
CA PHE A 438 16.54 -5.52 17.56
C PHE A 438 18.08 -5.49 17.50
N PRO A 439 18.78 -5.69 18.63
CA PRO A 439 20.23 -5.52 18.72
C PRO A 439 21.05 -6.41 17.77
N ASN A 440 20.48 -7.53 17.35
CA ASN A 440 21.15 -8.51 16.48
C ASN A 440 20.96 -8.23 14.98
N LEU A 441 20.33 -7.12 14.60
CA LEU A 441 20.22 -6.72 13.19
C LEU A 441 21.62 -6.39 12.64
N GLN A 442 21.94 -7.00 11.48
CA GLN A 442 23.22 -6.78 10.80
C GLN A 442 23.02 -6.79 9.30
N ILE A 443 23.82 -5.99 8.60
CA ILE A 443 24.00 -5.99 7.14
C ILE A 443 25.48 -6.04 6.87
N ALA A 444 25.93 -7.01 6.10
CA ALA A 444 27.34 -7.14 5.72
C ALA A 444 27.67 -6.13 4.61
N MET A 445 28.07 -4.91 5.00
CA MET A 445 28.35 -3.80 4.08
C MET A 445 29.37 -4.17 3.00
N VAL A 446 30.29 -5.10 3.29
CA VAL A 446 31.29 -5.62 2.34
C VAL A 446 30.67 -6.37 1.15
N ASN A 447 29.46 -6.88 1.30
CA ASN A 447 28.74 -7.60 0.25
C ASN A 447 27.97 -6.67 -0.66
N ILE A 448 27.75 -5.40 -0.27
CA ILE A 448 27.01 -4.44 -1.08
C ILE A 448 27.90 -3.89 -2.19
N ARG A 449 27.42 -3.96 -3.42
CA ARG A 449 28.15 -3.57 -4.61
C ARG A 449 27.57 -2.28 -5.19
N TYR A 450 28.44 -1.33 -5.54
CA TYR A 450 28.05 -0.01 -6.02
C TYR A 450 28.50 0.27 -7.49
N LEU A 451 28.94 -0.75 -8.21
CA LEU A 451 29.44 -0.59 -9.59
C LEU A 451 28.34 -0.27 -10.60
N SER A 452 27.12 -0.73 -10.32
CA SER A 452 25.94 -0.42 -11.13
C SER A 452 24.68 -0.50 -10.27
N VAL A 453 23.59 0.10 -10.75
CA VAL A 453 22.27 -0.02 -10.10
C VAL A 453 21.81 -1.47 -10.00
N TYR A 454 22.14 -2.30 -10.99
CA TYR A 454 21.79 -3.73 -11.02
C TYR A 454 22.47 -4.49 -9.88
N GLU A 455 23.79 -4.35 -9.76
CA GLU A 455 24.56 -5.00 -8.70
C GLU A 455 24.17 -4.49 -7.31
N PHE A 456 23.89 -3.20 -7.20
CA PHE A 456 23.44 -2.61 -5.94
C PHE A 456 22.13 -3.22 -5.48
N HIS A 457 21.08 -3.23 -6.32
CA HIS A 457 19.78 -3.78 -5.95
C HIS A 457 19.86 -5.27 -5.64
N TYR A 458 20.57 -6.04 -6.46
CA TYR A 458 20.80 -7.46 -6.21
C TYR A 458 21.46 -7.71 -4.86
N SER A 459 22.56 -7.02 -4.58
CA SER A 459 23.36 -7.25 -3.37
C SER A 459 22.63 -6.79 -2.11
N LEU A 460 21.94 -5.64 -2.13
CA LEU A 460 21.19 -5.17 -0.96
C LEU A 460 19.94 -6.03 -0.70
N LEU A 461 19.20 -6.45 -1.72
CA LEU A 461 18.10 -7.41 -1.54
C LEU A 461 18.61 -8.73 -0.96
N ASN A 462 19.79 -9.20 -1.40
CA ASN A 462 20.39 -10.40 -0.85
C ASN A 462 20.74 -10.25 0.64
N GLU A 463 21.24 -9.10 1.10
CA GLU A 463 21.50 -8.83 2.51
C GLU A 463 20.20 -8.73 3.33
N ILE A 464 19.13 -8.15 2.80
CA ILE A 464 17.83 -8.03 3.47
C ILE A 464 17.26 -9.43 3.82
N LYS A 465 17.54 -10.46 3.05
CA LYS A 465 17.11 -11.84 3.36
C LYS A 465 17.67 -12.37 4.69
N PHE A 466 18.82 -11.88 5.12
CA PHE A 466 19.53 -12.37 6.29
C PHE A 466 19.33 -11.52 7.55
N LEU A 467 18.43 -10.54 7.52
CA LEU A 467 18.11 -9.75 8.71
C LEU A 467 17.65 -10.64 9.87
N ASN A 468 18.27 -10.45 11.05
CA ASN A 468 18.00 -11.24 12.24
C ASN A 468 17.27 -10.40 13.30
N PHE A 469 16.01 -10.74 13.55
CA PHE A 469 15.13 -10.06 14.51
C PHE A 469 15.10 -10.71 15.90
N ASN A 470 16.00 -11.65 16.20
CA ASN A 470 16.11 -12.21 17.53
C ASN A 470 16.53 -11.11 18.51
N LYS A 471 15.88 -11.08 19.69
CA LYS A 471 16.20 -10.15 20.77
C LYS A 471 17.27 -10.69 21.67
#